data_cc7369554d46ade08ac4e42bd496c457
#
_entry.id   cc7369554d46ade08ac4e42bd496c457
#
_cell.length_a   1.000
_cell.length_b   1.000
_cell.length_c   1.000
_cell.angle_alpha   90.00
_cell.angle_beta   90.00
_cell.angle_gamma   90.00
#
_symmetry.space_group_name_H-M   'P 1'
#
loop_
_entity.id
_entity.type
_entity.pdbx_description
1 polymer ?
#
loop_
_entity_poly.entity_id
_entity_poly.type
_entity_poly.pdbx_seq_one_letter_code
_entity_poly.pdbx_strand_id
1 'polypeptide(L)'
;AGGERRQGYAVAGGASWVVPGCGSRVRHLHEIYRLSAPRYTGRATVPVLWDSQACRIVSNESSHIMRAFDAADANVAGAFTLVPPAFRGRIDALNAALQAGLFNAVYRAGFAQRQDAYEEAVESVFAMLDQLERRLANARYLFGLIITETDWRLFPTLVRFDAVYHGHFKCSRRRLIDYPHLWAYARDLY
;
A
#
# COMPACT_ATOMS: atom_id res chain seq x y z
N ALA A 1 -11.72 -36.57 -0.92
CA ALA A 1 -10.81 -35.65 -0.29
C ALA A 1 -11.41 -34.26 -0.44
N GLY A 2 -12.08 -33.76 0.61
CA GLY A 2 -12.70 -32.44 0.65
C GLY A 2 -11.61 -31.39 0.90
N GLY A 3 -11.27 -30.61 -0.14
CA GLY A 3 -10.44 -29.44 0.02
C GLY A 3 -11.18 -28.40 0.84
N GLU A 4 -10.65 -28.05 2.01
CA GLU A 4 -11.11 -26.91 2.79
C GLU A 4 -11.08 -25.67 1.90
N ARG A 5 -12.24 -25.13 1.59
CA ARG A 5 -12.36 -23.82 0.93
C ARG A 5 -11.82 -22.79 1.92
N ARG A 6 -10.70 -22.16 1.60
CA ARG A 6 -10.18 -21.03 2.38
C ARG A 6 -11.31 -20.03 2.53
N GLN A 7 -11.79 -19.82 3.75
CA GLN A 7 -12.77 -18.78 4.03
C GLN A 7 -12.16 -17.44 3.65
N GLY A 8 -12.84 -16.67 2.78
CA GLY A 8 -12.41 -15.32 2.40
C GLY A 8 -12.49 -14.36 3.60
N TYR A 9 -11.91 -13.18 3.46
CA TYR A 9 -11.98 -12.14 4.50
C TYR A 9 -13.43 -11.83 4.86
N ALA A 10 -13.77 -12.02 6.14
CA ALA A 10 -15.07 -11.64 6.67
C ALA A 10 -15.16 -10.12 6.83
N VAL A 11 -16.24 -9.51 6.40
CA VAL A 11 -16.58 -8.12 6.71
C VAL A 11 -17.30 -8.04 8.06
N ALA A 12 -17.15 -6.93 8.77
CA ALA A 12 -17.83 -6.66 10.04
C ALA A 12 -17.69 -7.81 11.08
N GLY A 13 -16.50 -8.40 11.20
CA GLY A 13 -16.25 -9.47 12.19
C GLY A 13 -17.05 -10.75 11.95
N GLY A 14 -17.50 -11.00 10.73
CA GLY A 14 -18.32 -12.19 10.36
C GLY A 14 -19.83 -11.97 10.47
N ALA A 15 -20.29 -10.83 11.00
CA ALA A 15 -21.68 -10.42 10.91
C ALA A 15 -22.06 -10.06 9.48
N SER A 16 -23.35 -10.16 9.12
CA SER A 16 -23.79 -9.67 7.82
C SER A 16 -23.77 -8.14 7.79
N TRP A 17 -23.23 -7.58 6.71
CA TRP A 17 -23.15 -6.14 6.48
C TRP A 17 -23.99 -5.75 5.27
N VAL A 18 -24.68 -4.62 5.36
CA VAL A 18 -25.48 -4.08 4.23
C VAL A 18 -24.58 -3.21 3.37
N VAL A 19 -24.45 -3.58 2.11
CA VAL A 19 -23.62 -2.82 1.15
C VAL A 19 -24.33 -1.50 0.80
N PRO A 20 -23.67 -0.35 0.99
CA PRO A 20 -24.28 0.95 0.71
C PRO A 20 -24.82 1.06 -0.71
N GLY A 21 -26.00 1.62 -0.85
CA GLY A 21 -26.65 1.93 -2.13
C GLY A 21 -27.41 0.76 -2.76
N CYS A 22 -26.96 -0.49 -2.62
CA CYS A 22 -27.63 -1.65 -3.24
C CYS A 22 -28.46 -2.51 -2.27
N GLY A 23 -28.40 -2.27 -0.97
CA GLY A 23 -29.18 -3.01 0.03
C GLY A 23 -28.83 -4.49 0.21
N SER A 24 -27.91 -5.02 -0.60
CA SER A 24 -27.45 -6.41 -0.50
C SER A 24 -26.73 -6.66 0.80
N ARG A 25 -26.99 -7.84 1.41
CA ARG A 25 -26.27 -8.28 2.61
C ARG A 25 -25.13 -9.21 2.22
N VAL A 26 -23.94 -8.94 2.76
CA VAL A 26 -22.72 -9.72 2.53
C VAL A 26 -22.04 -10.06 3.85
N ARG A 27 -21.30 -11.16 3.87
CA ARG A 27 -20.46 -11.59 5.01
C ARG A 27 -18.97 -11.60 4.67
N HIS A 28 -18.64 -11.70 3.38
CA HIS A 28 -17.27 -11.86 2.92
C HIS A 28 -16.96 -10.87 1.80
N LEU A 29 -15.72 -10.44 1.74
CA LEU A 29 -15.25 -9.48 0.76
C LEU A 29 -15.49 -9.93 -0.70
N HIS A 30 -15.32 -11.22 -1.01
CA HIS A 30 -15.52 -11.73 -2.36
C HIS A 30 -16.95 -11.57 -2.87
N GLU A 31 -17.93 -11.47 -1.97
CA GLU A 31 -19.34 -11.23 -2.34
C GLU A 31 -19.53 -9.81 -2.89
N ILE A 32 -18.77 -8.82 -2.36
CA ILE A 32 -18.76 -7.44 -2.89
C ILE A 32 -18.22 -7.43 -4.33
N TYR A 33 -17.16 -8.21 -4.60
CA TYR A 33 -16.62 -8.35 -5.95
C TYR A 33 -17.61 -9.00 -6.91
N ARG A 34 -18.36 -10.00 -6.45
CA ARG A 34 -19.41 -10.65 -7.26
C ARG A 34 -20.65 -9.77 -7.47
N LEU A 35 -21.00 -8.90 -6.52
CA LEU A 35 -22.02 -7.89 -6.72
C LEU A 35 -21.61 -6.91 -7.83
N SER A 36 -20.37 -6.47 -7.83
CA SER A 36 -19.82 -5.57 -8.86
C SER A 36 -19.68 -6.25 -10.22
N ALA A 37 -19.22 -7.50 -10.23
CA ALA A 37 -18.99 -8.29 -11.44
C ALA A 37 -19.36 -9.76 -11.18
N PRO A 38 -20.55 -10.24 -11.59
CA PRO A 38 -21.05 -11.59 -11.26
C PRO A 38 -20.12 -12.74 -11.68
N ARG A 39 -19.32 -12.54 -12.74
CA ARG A 39 -18.34 -13.52 -13.24
C ARG A 39 -16.91 -13.27 -12.76
N TYR A 40 -16.72 -12.50 -11.68
CA TYR A 40 -15.38 -12.19 -11.17
C TYR A 40 -14.66 -13.45 -10.73
N THR A 41 -13.47 -13.68 -11.30
CA THR A 41 -12.60 -14.85 -11.02
C THR A 41 -11.28 -14.47 -10.37
N GLY A 42 -11.00 -13.16 -10.22
CA GLY A 42 -9.77 -12.65 -9.62
C GLY A 42 -9.73 -12.79 -8.10
N ARG A 43 -8.65 -12.34 -7.50
CA ARG A 43 -8.51 -12.24 -6.05
C ARG A 43 -9.36 -11.11 -5.49
N ALA A 44 -10.13 -11.39 -4.44
CA ALA A 44 -10.76 -10.35 -3.64
C ALA A 44 -9.73 -9.77 -2.66
N THR A 45 -9.35 -8.52 -2.84
CA THR A 45 -8.33 -7.81 -2.06
C THR A 45 -8.90 -6.54 -1.44
N VAL A 46 -8.21 -5.99 -0.46
CA VAL A 46 -8.45 -4.65 0.10
C VAL A 46 -7.27 -3.74 -0.27
N PRO A 47 -7.50 -2.42 -0.41
CA PRO A 47 -8.75 -1.68 -0.21
C PRO A 47 -9.76 -1.89 -1.34
N VAL A 48 -10.98 -1.40 -1.13
CA VAL A 48 -12.04 -1.35 -2.17
C VAL A 48 -12.72 0.02 -2.08
N LEU A 49 -12.68 0.78 -3.17
CA LEU A 49 -13.50 1.97 -3.35
C LEU A 49 -14.81 1.56 -4.03
N TRP A 50 -15.93 1.80 -3.34
CA TRP A 50 -17.27 1.41 -3.78
C TRP A 50 -18.10 2.63 -4.19
N ASP A 51 -18.70 2.57 -5.36
CA ASP A 51 -19.72 3.53 -5.80
C ASP A 51 -21.10 3.04 -5.34
N SER A 52 -21.68 3.75 -4.38
CA SER A 52 -22.99 3.39 -3.81
C SER A 52 -24.16 3.70 -4.74
N GLN A 53 -24.00 4.58 -5.72
CA GLN A 53 -25.06 4.88 -6.70
C GLN A 53 -25.06 3.85 -7.84
N ALA A 54 -23.87 3.53 -8.36
CA ALA A 54 -23.72 2.55 -9.43
C ALA A 54 -23.66 1.10 -8.91
N CYS A 55 -23.64 0.88 -7.60
CA CYS A 55 -23.51 -0.42 -6.94
C CYS A 55 -22.36 -1.27 -7.50
N ARG A 56 -21.17 -0.67 -7.62
CA ARG A 56 -19.99 -1.35 -8.18
C ARG A 56 -18.68 -0.88 -7.55
N ILE A 57 -17.65 -1.72 -7.69
CA ILE A 57 -16.28 -1.35 -7.35
C ILE A 57 -15.75 -0.36 -8.40
N VAL A 58 -15.25 0.77 -7.95
CA VAL A 58 -14.52 1.77 -8.76
C VAL A 58 -13.08 1.36 -8.92
N SER A 59 -12.42 1.01 -7.82
CA SER A 59 -11.03 0.55 -7.80
C SER A 59 -10.75 -0.29 -6.55
N ASN A 60 -9.79 -1.20 -6.66
CA ASN A 60 -9.17 -1.91 -5.56
C ASN A 60 -7.64 -1.68 -5.49
N GLU A 61 -7.15 -0.72 -6.27
CA GLU A 61 -5.75 -0.33 -6.26
C GLU A 61 -5.55 0.92 -5.39
N SER A 62 -4.76 0.80 -4.32
CA SER A 62 -4.51 1.88 -3.36
C SER A 62 -4.03 3.17 -4.03
N SER A 63 -3.16 3.05 -5.01
CA SER A 63 -2.63 4.21 -5.74
C SER A 63 -3.70 4.96 -6.53
N HIS A 64 -4.61 4.23 -7.16
CA HIS A 64 -5.73 4.82 -7.90
C HIS A 64 -6.72 5.48 -6.95
N ILE A 65 -7.00 4.85 -5.80
CA ILE A 65 -7.92 5.38 -4.78
C ILE A 65 -7.35 6.68 -4.19
N MET A 66 -6.07 6.71 -3.84
CA MET A 66 -5.41 7.93 -3.33
C MET A 66 -5.51 9.08 -4.34
N ARG A 67 -5.22 8.82 -5.63
CA ARG A 67 -5.32 9.82 -6.69
C ARG A 67 -6.75 10.27 -6.99
N ALA A 68 -7.73 9.37 -6.83
CA ALA A 68 -9.14 9.74 -6.97
C ALA A 68 -9.57 10.73 -5.87
N PHE A 69 -9.12 10.54 -4.64
CA PHE A 69 -9.37 11.48 -3.54
C PHE A 69 -8.61 12.80 -3.74
N ASP A 70 -7.33 12.76 -4.11
CA ASP A 70 -6.54 13.96 -4.40
C ASP A 70 -7.20 14.80 -5.52
N ALA A 71 -7.71 14.13 -6.58
CA ALA A 71 -8.39 14.79 -7.68
C ALA A 71 -9.78 15.34 -7.31
N ALA A 72 -10.47 14.72 -6.35
CA ALA A 72 -11.78 15.18 -5.90
C ALA A 72 -11.69 16.55 -5.21
N ASP A 73 -10.62 16.79 -4.46
CA ASP A 73 -10.36 18.08 -3.81
C ASP A 73 -9.84 19.16 -4.76
N ALA A 74 -9.32 18.80 -5.94
CA ALA A 74 -8.73 19.75 -6.89
C ALA A 74 -9.70 20.83 -7.41
N ASN A 75 -11.01 20.60 -7.26
CA ASN A 75 -12.05 21.58 -7.63
C ASN A 75 -12.31 22.63 -6.53
N VAL A 76 -11.69 22.51 -5.38
CA VAL A 76 -11.79 23.48 -4.28
C VAL A 76 -10.68 24.52 -4.47
N ALA A 77 -11.03 25.79 -4.52
CA ALA A 77 -10.05 26.86 -4.67
C ALA A 77 -9.01 26.83 -3.53
N GLY A 78 -7.72 26.76 -3.90
CA GLY A 78 -6.62 26.65 -2.94
C GLY A 78 -6.38 25.22 -2.40
N ALA A 79 -7.00 24.20 -2.99
CA ALA A 79 -6.78 22.83 -2.60
C ALA A 79 -5.31 22.41 -2.70
N PHE A 80 -4.84 21.73 -1.68
CA PHE A 80 -3.54 21.07 -1.66
C PHE A 80 -3.58 19.83 -2.54
N THR A 81 -2.56 19.59 -3.37
CA THR A 81 -2.42 18.34 -4.11
C THR A 81 -1.19 17.55 -3.66
N LEU A 82 -1.36 16.27 -3.47
CA LEU A 82 -0.28 15.31 -3.19
C LEU A 82 0.53 14.95 -4.45
N VAL A 83 0.03 15.34 -5.64
CA VAL A 83 0.68 15.06 -6.93
C VAL A 83 0.86 16.35 -7.74
N PRO A 84 1.71 17.30 -7.28
CA PRO A 84 1.95 18.54 -8.01
C PRO A 84 2.39 18.24 -9.45
N PRO A 85 1.83 18.93 -10.46
CA PRO A 85 2.13 18.65 -11.88
C PRO A 85 3.63 18.65 -12.21
N ALA A 86 4.38 19.57 -11.61
CA ALA A 86 5.84 19.69 -11.81
C ALA A 86 6.64 18.46 -11.31
N PHE A 87 6.08 17.67 -10.40
CA PHE A 87 6.74 16.50 -9.85
C PHE A 87 6.14 15.18 -10.32
N ARG A 88 5.01 15.17 -11.05
CA ARG A 88 4.25 13.98 -11.42
C ARG A 88 5.12 12.85 -11.98
N GLY A 89 5.92 13.13 -13.01
CA GLY A 89 6.77 12.09 -13.61
C GLY A 89 7.83 11.53 -12.66
N ARG A 90 8.38 12.37 -11.78
CA ARG A 90 9.35 11.96 -10.75
C ARG A 90 8.68 11.15 -9.63
N ILE A 91 7.46 11.53 -9.24
CA ILE A 91 6.61 10.80 -8.30
C ILE A 91 6.29 9.41 -8.87
N ASP A 92 5.85 9.33 -10.11
CA ASP A 92 5.51 8.05 -10.77
C ASP A 92 6.73 7.12 -10.83
N ALA A 93 7.89 7.65 -11.20
CA ALA A 93 9.14 6.88 -11.27
C ALA A 93 9.56 6.34 -9.88
N LEU A 94 9.51 7.19 -8.84
CA LEU A 94 9.88 6.76 -7.50
C LEU A 94 8.86 5.78 -6.92
N ASN A 95 7.57 5.98 -7.16
CA ASN A 95 6.51 5.06 -6.76
C ASN A 95 6.69 3.66 -7.41
N ALA A 96 7.05 3.61 -8.69
CA ALA A 96 7.35 2.34 -9.36
C ALA A 96 8.58 1.64 -8.76
N ALA A 97 9.65 2.39 -8.47
CA ALA A 97 10.84 1.86 -7.83
C ALA A 97 10.55 1.34 -6.42
N LEU A 98 9.78 2.07 -5.60
CA LEU A 98 9.35 1.64 -4.27
C LEU A 98 8.47 0.39 -4.33
N GLN A 99 7.55 0.33 -5.30
CA GLN A 99 6.69 -0.83 -5.48
C GLN A 99 7.50 -2.10 -5.74
N ALA A 100 8.46 -2.03 -6.65
CA ALA A 100 9.29 -3.17 -7.02
C ALA A 100 10.34 -3.50 -5.95
N GLY A 101 11.06 -2.48 -5.47
CA GLY A 101 12.26 -2.64 -4.64
C GLY A 101 11.99 -2.75 -3.14
N LEU A 102 10.83 -2.29 -2.65
CA LEU A 102 10.50 -2.32 -1.24
C LEU A 102 9.16 -3.01 -0.97
N PHE A 103 8.04 -2.45 -1.48
CA PHE A 103 6.70 -2.92 -1.08
C PHE A 103 6.44 -4.38 -1.48
N ASN A 104 6.81 -4.78 -2.68
CA ASN A 104 6.72 -6.18 -3.10
C ASN A 104 7.88 -7.03 -2.54
N ALA A 105 9.06 -6.43 -2.36
CA ALA A 105 10.25 -7.15 -1.95
C ALA A 105 10.15 -7.70 -0.52
N VAL A 106 9.57 -6.94 0.43
CA VAL A 106 9.35 -7.46 1.81
C VAL A 106 8.45 -8.70 1.81
N TYR A 107 7.44 -8.76 0.92
CA TYR A 107 6.59 -9.94 0.79
C TYR A 107 7.30 -11.09 0.08
N ARG A 108 8.10 -10.80 -0.96
CA ARG A 108 8.94 -11.82 -1.60
C ARG A 108 9.91 -12.45 -0.60
N ALA A 109 10.54 -11.65 0.25
CA ALA A 109 11.41 -12.14 1.33
C ALA A 109 10.64 -13.01 2.32
N GLY A 110 9.50 -12.51 2.84
CA GLY A 110 8.70 -13.22 3.84
C GLY A 110 8.10 -14.54 3.37
N PHE A 111 7.78 -14.66 2.09
CA PHE A 111 7.17 -15.86 1.49
C PHE A 111 8.16 -16.70 0.67
N ALA A 112 9.43 -16.36 0.64
CA ALA A 112 10.45 -17.13 -0.06
C ALA A 112 10.56 -18.54 0.49
N GLN A 113 10.57 -19.54 -0.40
CA GLN A 113 10.74 -20.94 -0.07
C GLN A 113 12.16 -21.46 -0.39
N ARG A 114 12.96 -20.64 -1.07
CA ARG A 114 14.33 -20.95 -1.47
C ARG A 114 15.25 -19.83 -0.95
N GLN A 115 16.47 -20.22 -0.60
CA GLN A 115 17.47 -19.28 -0.02
C GLN A 115 17.87 -18.18 -1.01
N ASP A 116 18.12 -18.53 -2.27
CA ASP A 116 18.47 -17.56 -3.32
C ASP A 116 17.39 -16.51 -3.56
N ALA A 117 16.11 -16.92 -3.62
CA ALA A 117 14.99 -16.02 -3.76
C ALA A 117 14.82 -15.08 -2.55
N TYR A 118 15.10 -15.60 -1.35
CA TYR A 118 15.11 -14.79 -0.14
C TYR A 118 16.23 -13.75 -0.17
N GLU A 119 17.46 -14.15 -0.49
CA GLU A 119 18.62 -13.27 -0.53
C GLU A 119 18.45 -12.14 -1.54
N GLU A 120 17.97 -12.44 -2.74
CA GLU A 120 17.64 -11.44 -3.77
C GLU A 120 16.61 -10.42 -3.26
N ALA A 121 15.54 -10.91 -2.61
CA ALA A 121 14.49 -10.05 -2.11
C ALA A 121 14.97 -9.15 -0.95
N VAL A 122 15.75 -9.70 0.00
CA VAL A 122 16.34 -8.95 1.11
C VAL A 122 17.33 -7.92 0.61
N GLU A 123 18.18 -8.26 -0.36
CA GLU A 123 19.10 -7.30 -0.96
C GLU A 123 18.36 -6.12 -1.57
N SER A 124 17.28 -6.39 -2.33
CA SER A 124 16.42 -5.36 -2.91
C SER A 124 15.82 -4.44 -1.84
N VAL A 125 15.33 -4.99 -0.72
CA VAL A 125 14.78 -4.21 0.40
C VAL A 125 15.83 -3.25 0.96
N PHE A 126 17.00 -3.77 1.32
CA PHE A 126 18.02 -2.96 1.98
C PHE A 126 18.72 -1.97 1.04
N ALA A 127 18.89 -2.31 -0.24
CA ALA A 127 19.35 -1.36 -1.25
C ALA A 127 18.39 -0.17 -1.39
N MET A 128 17.08 -0.42 -1.35
CA MET A 128 16.07 0.65 -1.40
C MET A 128 16.08 1.50 -0.12
N LEU A 129 16.16 0.88 1.06
CA LEU A 129 16.26 1.63 2.33
C LEU A 129 17.52 2.49 2.37
N ASP A 130 18.67 1.97 1.93
CA ASP A 130 19.92 2.73 1.85
C ASP A 130 19.83 3.91 0.86
N GLN A 131 19.11 3.73 -0.25
CA GLN A 131 18.85 4.81 -1.21
C GLN A 131 17.97 5.92 -0.60
N LEU A 132 16.92 5.53 0.12
CA LEU A 132 16.01 6.46 0.79
C LEU A 132 16.72 7.20 1.93
N GLU A 133 17.54 6.51 2.72
CA GLU A 133 18.35 7.09 3.79
C GLU A 133 19.25 8.22 3.25
N ARG A 134 19.99 7.94 2.16
CA ARG A 134 20.83 8.96 1.50
C ARG A 134 20.01 10.11 0.94
N ARG A 135 18.82 9.87 0.42
CA ARG A 135 17.93 10.90 -0.12
C ARG A 135 17.46 11.85 0.98
N LEU A 136 17.07 11.31 2.13
CA LEU A 136 16.54 12.05 3.27
C LEU A 136 17.63 12.76 4.10
N ALA A 137 18.90 12.44 3.89
CA ALA A 137 20.01 13.13 4.54
C ALA A 137 20.04 14.65 4.26
N ASN A 138 19.50 15.08 3.11
CA ASN A 138 19.49 16.47 2.67
C ASN A 138 18.09 17.01 2.35
N ALA A 139 17.03 16.29 2.75
CA ALA A 139 15.66 16.67 2.46
C ALA A 139 14.71 16.22 3.57
N ARG A 140 13.77 17.07 3.95
CA ARG A 140 12.75 16.71 4.95
C ARG A 140 11.80 15.62 4.45
N TYR A 141 11.37 15.72 3.17
CA TYR A 141 10.48 14.75 2.50
C TYR A 141 11.11 14.27 1.20
N LEU A 142 10.52 13.25 0.58
CA LEU A 142 11.08 12.64 -0.64
C LEU A 142 11.22 13.60 -1.81
N PHE A 143 10.47 14.70 -1.83
CA PHE A 143 10.56 15.77 -2.84
C PHE A 143 10.92 17.15 -2.25
N GLY A 144 11.78 17.17 -1.24
CA GLY A 144 12.28 18.40 -0.62
C GLY A 144 11.46 18.83 0.60
N LEU A 145 10.79 19.98 0.52
CA LEU A 145 10.02 20.54 1.65
C LEU A 145 8.51 20.26 1.56
N ILE A 146 8.06 19.62 0.50
CA ILE A 146 6.65 19.31 0.28
C ILE A 146 6.36 17.81 0.46
N ILE A 147 5.28 17.51 1.16
CA ILE A 147 4.75 16.16 1.25
C ILE A 147 4.02 15.81 -0.06
N THR A 148 4.25 14.61 -0.56
CA THR A 148 3.62 14.08 -1.77
C THR A 148 2.94 12.73 -1.50
N GLU A 149 2.21 12.19 -2.48
CA GLU A 149 1.63 10.84 -2.36
C GLU A 149 2.69 9.77 -2.08
N THR A 150 3.94 9.96 -2.56
CA THR A 150 5.02 9.00 -2.34
C THR A 150 5.37 8.86 -0.87
N ASP A 151 5.35 9.98 -0.12
CA ASP A 151 5.61 9.98 1.32
C ASP A 151 4.54 9.14 2.04
N TRP A 152 3.27 9.36 1.72
CA TRP A 152 2.16 8.59 2.30
C TRP A 152 2.10 7.13 1.85
N ARG A 153 2.60 6.81 0.67
CA ARG A 153 2.73 5.41 0.21
C ARG A 153 3.86 4.68 0.93
N LEU A 154 4.95 5.38 1.23
CA LEU A 154 6.10 4.81 1.93
C LEU A 154 5.81 4.61 3.43
N PHE A 155 5.14 5.57 4.06
CA PHE A 155 4.90 5.60 5.51
C PHE A 155 4.35 4.28 6.10
N PRO A 156 3.31 3.63 5.55
CA PRO A 156 2.79 2.37 6.10
C PRO A 156 3.80 1.23 6.12
N THR A 157 4.76 1.23 5.20
CA THR A 157 5.84 0.24 5.17
C THR A 157 6.87 0.52 6.25
N LEU A 158 7.25 1.79 6.43
CA LEU A 158 8.22 2.17 7.45
C LEU A 158 7.70 1.91 8.87
N VAL A 159 6.47 2.33 9.17
CA VAL A 159 5.88 2.14 10.52
C VAL A 159 5.70 0.66 10.89
N ARG A 160 5.58 -0.22 9.90
CA ARG A 160 5.50 -1.67 10.10
C ARG A 160 6.84 -2.37 10.06
N PHE A 161 7.92 -1.67 9.66
CA PHE A 161 9.18 -2.34 9.32
C PHE A 161 9.72 -3.14 10.50
N ASP A 162 9.98 -2.50 11.62
CA ASP A 162 10.57 -3.16 12.79
C ASP A 162 9.58 -4.13 13.46
N ALA A 163 8.29 -3.79 13.49
CA ALA A 163 7.27 -4.61 14.14
C ALA A 163 6.90 -5.88 13.36
N VAL A 164 6.95 -5.83 12.02
CA VAL A 164 6.44 -6.90 11.16
C VAL A 164 7.52 -7.45 10.24
N TYR A 165 8.09 -6.60 9.36
CA TYR A 165 8.95 -7.08 8.29
C TYR A 165 10.30 -7.56 8.79
N HIS A 166 10.87 -6.91 9.81
CA HIS A 166 12.13 -7.33 10.43
C HIS A 166 12.01 -8.73 11.06
N GLY A 167 10.98 -8.97 11.86
CA GLY A 167 10.78 -10.25 12.53
C GLY A 167 10.13 -11.31 11.64
N HIS A 168 8.84 -11.13 11.31
CA HIS A 168 8.05 -12.16 10.62
C HIS A 168 8.51 -12.44 9.19
N PHE A 169 8.96 -11.41 8.46
CA PHE A 169 9.41 -11.55 7.07
C PHE A 169 10.92 -11.69 6.95
N LYS A 170 11.61 -11.73 8.10
CA LYS A 170 13.06 -11.95 8.20
C LYS A 170 13.92 -10.91 7.45
N CYS A 171 13.37 -9.69 7.21
CA CYS A 171 14.15 -8.55 6.71
C CYS A 171 15.04 -8.00 7.85
N SER A 172 15.93 -8.85 8.40
CA SER A 172 16.55 -8.66 9.73
C SER A 172 17.98 -8.16 9.68
N ARG A 173 18.47 -7.67 8.54
CA ARG A 173 19.85 -7.14 8.41
C ARG A 173 20.05 -5.89 9.29
N ARG A 174 19.10 -4.97 9.27
CA ARG A 174 19.05 -3.76 10.13
C ARG A 174 17.59 -3.42 10.43
N ARG A 175 17.33 -2.74 11.54
CA ARG A 175 16.02 -2.19 11.88
C ARG A 175 15.86 -0.79 11.29
N LEU A 176 14.64 -0.29 11.21
CA LEU A 176 14.39 1.08 10.76
C LEU A 176 15.05 2.10 11.70
N ILE A 177 15.06 1.83 13.00
CA ILE A 177 15.72 2.70 14.00
C ILE A 177 17.22 2.86 13.75
N ASP A 178 17.84 1.95 13.02
CA ASP A 178 19.28 1.99 12.68
C ASP A 178 19.57 2.88 11.44
N TYR A 179 18.53 3.52 10.88
CA TYR A 179 18.58 4.46 9.78
C TYR A 179 18.16 5.86 10.29
N PRO A 180 19.09 6.73 10.70
CA PRO A 180 18.76 7.97 11.40
C PRO A 180 17.81 8.89 10.62
N HIS A 181 17.99 9.05 9.31
CA HIS A 181 17.14 9.94 8.51
C HIS A 181 15.76 9.32 8.23
N LEU A 182 15.72 8.03 7.89
CA LEU A 182 14.45 7.32 7.71
C LEU A 182 13.65 7.23 9.01
N TRP A 183 14.32 7.03 10.14
CA TRP A 183 13.67 7.02 11.45
C TRP A 183 13.11 8.39 11.82
N ALA A 184 13.88 9.48 11.63
CA ALA A 184 13.42 10.84 11.85
C ALA A 184 12.24 11.19 10.93
N TYR A 185 12.33 10.85 9.65
CA TYR A 185 11.28 11.02 8.66
C TYR A 185 9.99 10.26 9.01
N ALA A 186 10.10 8.99 9.40
CA ALA A 186 8.93 8.19 9.80
C ALA A 186 8.22 8.81 11.02
N ARG A 187 8.97 9.38 11.96
CA ARG A 187 8.43 10.08 13.14
C ARG A 187 7.80 11.43 12.79
N ASP A 188 8.33 12.13 11.77
CA ASP A 188 7.78 13.40 11.31
C ASP A 188 6.42 13.21 10.59
N LEU A 189 6.23 12.05 9.97
CA LEU A 189 4.96 11.68 9.31
C LEU A 189 3.92 11.08 10.28
N TYR A 190 4.34 10.58 11.44
CA TYR A 190 3.46 9.98 12.46
C TYR A 190 2.72 11.06 13.24
#